data_a6fe8d1c2d3bd0b4123d2ff0a0263328
#
_entry.id   a6fe8d1c2d3bd0b4123d2ff0a0263328
#
_cell.length_a   1.000
_cell.length_b   1.000
_cell.length_c   1.000
_cell.angle_alpha   90.00
_cell.angle_beta   90.00
_cell.angle_gamma   90.00
#
_symmetry.space_group_name_H-M   'P 1'
#
loop_
_entity.id
_entity.type
_entity.pdbx_description
1 polymer ?
#
loop_
_entity_poly.entity_id
_entity_poly.type
_entity_poly.pdbx_seq_one_letter_code
_entity_poly.pdbx_strand_id
1 'polypeptide(L)'
;RLQSPISPYQVMAGTIIPASLVTGLNSDLPGQVIAQVTENVYDTPTGAHLLIPQGSRLIGRYDSVIAYGQSRALVVWSRIIMPDGSSIVIDNLPGVDMAGYAGLEDRVDYHAWRLFQAAILSSVLSVSAELGRDSNDDEILEALRDGGQRTINLAGQQIITKQLNVQPTITVRPGYRLRVIVNKDIVLKPYGD
;
A
#
# COMPACT_ATOMS: atom_id res chain seq x y z
N ARG A 1 17.47 -16.51 28.68
CA ARG A 1 16.83 -16.82 29.97
C ARG A 1 15.34 -17.06 29.71
N LEU A 2 14.83 -18.20 30.14
CA LEU A 2 13.42 -18.53 29.99
C LEU A 2 12.59 -17.56 30.82
N GLN A 3 11.53 -16.99 30.26
CA GLN A 3 10.60 -16.10 30.96
C GLN A 3 9.22 -16.77 30.97
N SER A 4 8.59 -16.79 32.14
CA SER A 4 7.22 -17.26 32.27
C SER A 4 6.23 -16.20 31.81
N PRO A 5 5.04 -16.58 31.30
CA PRO A 5 3.98 -15.63 30.98
C PRO A 5 3.64 -14.75 32.20
N ILE A 6 3.40 -13.46 31.92
CA ILE A 6 3.04 -12.49 32.99
C ILE A 6 1.61 -12.71 33.44
N SER A 7 0.74 -13.20 32.56
CA SER A 7 -0.68 -13.46 32.83
C SER A 7 -1.14 -14.70 32.07
N PRO A 8 -2.09 -15.47 32.61
CA PRO A 8 -2.77 -16.52 31.84
C PRO A 8 -3.60 -15.93 30.66
N TYR A 9 -4.00 -14.67 30.74
CA TYR A 9 -4.82 -13.98 29.74
C TYR A 9 -3.96 -13.14 28.80
N GLN A 10 -3.05 -13.81 28.11
CA GLN A 10 -2.03 -13.14 27.29
C GLN A 10 -2.05 -13.67 25.87
N VAL A 11 -2.06 -12.74 24.92
CA VAL A 11 -1.74 -13.01 23.51
C VAL A 11 -0.27 -12.72 23.30
N MET A 12 0.52 -13.76 23.08
CA MET A 12 1.97 -13.65 22.94
C MET A 12 2.39 -13.14 21.57
N ALA A 13 3.57 -12.55 21.53
CA ALA A 13 4.24 -12.19 20.28
C ALA A 13 4.34 -13.43 19.35
N GLY A 14 4.12 -13.20 18.04
CA GLY A 14 4.03 -14.27 17.06
C GLY A 14 2.61 -14.81 16.83
N THR A 15 1.65 -14.47 17.69
CA THR A 15 0.25 -14.84 17.46
C THR A 15 -0.31 -14.10 16.23
N ILE A 16 -1.16 -14.77 15.48
CA ILE A 16 -1.82 -14.26 14.29
C ILE A 16 -3.28 -13.96 14.62
N ILE A 17 -3.74 -12.76 14.27
CA ILE A 17 -5.15 -12.36 14.34
C ILE A 17 -5.67 -12.32 12.89
N PRO A 18 -6.51 -13.29 12.46
CA PRO A 18 -7.09 -13.28 11.13
C PRO A 18 -8.19 -12.24 11.03
N ALA A 19 -8.18 -11.46 9.94
CA ALA A 19 -9.13 -10.39 9.74
C ALA A 19 -9.47 -10.20 8.25
N SER A 20 -10.52 -9.43 7.99
CA SER A 20 -10.94 -9.01 6.64
C SER A 20 -11.19 -7.51 6.64
N LEU A 21 -10.76 -6.82 5.58
CA LEU A 21 -11.04 -5.39 5.41
C LEU A 21 -12.54 -5.13 5.29
N VAL A 22 -13.02 -4.17 6.07
CA VAL A 22 -14.39 -3.62 5.94
C VAL A 22 -14.38 -2.43 4.98
N THR A 23 -13.38 -1.55 5.12
CA THR A 23 -13.16 -0.43 4.21
C THR A 23 -12.16 -0.79 3.13
N GLY A 24 -12.24 -0.12 1.98
CA GLY A 24 -11.16 -0.17 1.00
C GLY A 24 -9.96 0.69 1.42
N LEU A 25 -8.84 0.49 0.74
CA LEU A 25 -7.63 1.29 0.82
C LEU A 25 -7.28 1.78 -0.58
N ASN A 26 -6.90 3.06 -0.68
CA ASN A 26 -6.36 3.65 -1.91
C ASN A 26 -5.17 4.54 -1.52
N SER A 27 -4.00 4.24 -2.07
CA SER A 27 -2.75 4.92 -1.70
C SER A 27 -2.58 6.32 -2.29
N ASP A 28 -3.53 6.84 -3.06
CA ASP A 28 -3.47 8.23 -3.55
C ASP A 28 -3.48 9.24 -2.40
N LEU A 29 -4.14 8.89 -1.30
CA LEU A 29 -4.18 9.69 -0.08
C LEU A 29 -4.00 8.79 1.16
N PRO A 30 -3.30 9.26 2.20
CA PRO A 30 -3.22 8.53 3.46
C PRO A 30 -4.60 8.49 4.13
N GLY A 31 -4.89 7.43 4.86
CA GLY A 31 -6.21 7.30 5.46
C GLY A 31 -6.30 6.29 6.59
N GLN A 32 -7.50 6.24 7.17
CA GLN A 32 -7.86 5.20 8.11
C GLN A 32 -8.42 3.98 7.38
N VAL A 33 -8.19 2.83 7.97
CA VAL A 33 -8.69 1.55 7.48
C VAL A 33 -9.29 0.77 8.65
N ILE A 34 -10.39 0.09 8.36
CA ILE A 34 -11.11 -0.75 9.32
C ILE A 34 -11.11 -2.17 8.81
N ALA A 35 -10.74 -3.11 9.66
CA ALA A 35 -10.92 -4.54 9.43
C ALA A 35 -11.75 -5.16 10.53
N GLN A 36 -12.30 -6.33 10.26
CA GLN A 36 -13.05 -7.14 11.21
C GLN A 36 -12.33 -8.46 11.43
N VAL A 37 -12.17 -8.85 12.69
CA VAL A 37 -11.62 -10.14 13.09
C VAL A 37 -12.57 -11.25 12.64
N THR A 38 -12.06 -12.24 11.94
CA THR A 38 -12.86 -13.32 11.32
C THR A 38 -12.91 -14.59 12.14
N GLU A 39 -12.00 -14.78 13.09
CA GLU A 39 -11.90 -15.97 13.92
C GLU A 39 -11.62 -15.57 15.37
N ASN A 40 -12.08 -16.38 16.31
CA ASN A 40 -11.81 -16.18 17.73
C ASN A 40 -10.32 -16.33 18.04
N VAL A 41 -9.77 -15.42 18.85
CA VAL A 41 -8.39 -15.48 19.32
C VAL A 41 -8.40 -15.80 20.82
N TYR A 42 -7.78 -16.91 21.17
CA TYR A 42 -7.67 -17.39 22.54
C TYR A 42 -6.32 -17.02 23.17
N ASP A 43 -6.22 -17.17 24.47
CA ASP A 43 -4.98 -16.99 25.18
C ASP A 43 -3.90 -17.95 24.67
N THR A 44 -2.69 -17.47 24.53
CA THR A 44 -1.60 -18.30 24.00
C THR A 44 -1.09 -19.32 25.04
N PRO A 45 -1.05 -19.03 26.37
CA PRO A 45 -0.53 -19.97 27.37
C PRO A 45 -1.38 -21.22 27.55
N THR A 46 -2.72 -21.11 27.55
CA THR A 46 -3.61 -22.24 27.85
C THR A 46 -4.55 -22.59 26.71
N GLY A 47 -4.89 -21.64 25.84
CA GLY A 47 -5.86 -21.81 24.77
C GLY A 47 -7.31 -21.92 25.25
N ALA A 48 -7.57 -21.63 26.52
CA ALA A 48 -8.87 -21.85 27.16
C ALA A 48 -9.76 -20.62 27.22
N HIS A 49 -9.15 -19.42 27.24
CA HIS A 49 -9.86 -18.17 27.45
C HIS A 49 -9.97 -17.38 26.15
N LEU A 50 -11.18 -17.03 25.76
CA LEU A 50 -11.43 -16.16 24.61
C LEU A 50 -11.01 -14.73 24.97
N LEU A 51 -10.04 -14.17 24.22
CA LEU A 51 -9.52 -12.84 24.47
C LEU A 51 -9.98 -11.82 23.42
N ILE A 52 -9.99 -12.21 22.14
CA ILE A 52 -10.47 -11.35 21.05
C ILE A 52 -11.52 -12.14 20.28
N PRO A 53 -12.81 -11.83 20.49
CA PRO A 53 -13.86 -12.54 19.79
C PRO A 53 -13.91 -12.17 18.30
N GLN A 54 -14.35 -13.08 17.50
CA GLN A 54 -14.76 -12.84 16.12
C GLN A 54 -15.79 -11.70 16.08
N GLY A 55 -15.70 -10.82 15.07
CA GLY A 55 -16.54 -9.62 14.98
C GLY A 55 -15.91 -8.38 15.61
N SER A 56 -14.81 -8.51 16.38
CA SER A 56 -14.03 -7.37 16.84
C SER A 56 -13.52 -6.54 15.68
N ARG A 57 -13.47 -5.22 15.84
CA ARG A 57 -12.99 -4.27 14.81
C ARG A 57 -11.58 -3.84 15.08
N LEU A 58 -10.76 -3.88 14.05
CA LEU A 58 -9.41 -3.35 14.03
C LEU A 58 -9.44 -1.98 13.38
N ILE A 59 -8.89 -0.98 14.06
CA ILE A 59 -8.70 0.37 13.51
C ILE A 59 -7.23 0.55 13.21
N GLY A 60 -6.94 0.91 11.99
CA GLY A 60 -5.58 1.11 11.50
C GLY A 60 -5.46 2.32 10.60
N ARG A 61 -4.28 2.50 10.09
CA ARG A 61 -3.96 3.51 9.09
C ARG A 61 -2.96 2.95 8.08
N TYR A 62 -2.98 3.55 6.92
CA TYR A 62 -2.03 3.28 5.85
C TYR A 62 -1.40 4.59 5.37
N ASP A 63 -0.23 4.48 4.78
CA ASP A 63 0.50 5.62 4.22
C ASP A 63 0.26 5.70 2.71
N SER A 64 0.36 6.92 2.16
CA SER A 64 0.30 7.21 0.74
C SER A 64 1.69 7.26 0.07
N VAL A 65 2.77 7.23 0.86
CA VAL A 65 4.13 7.28 0.30
C VAL A 65 4.50 5.92 -0.26
N ILE A 66 4.27 5.75 -1.56
CA ILE A 66 4.57 4.52 -2.30
C ILE A 66 5.74 4.81 -3.24
N ALA A 67 6.85 4.08 -3.11
CA ALA A 67 7.98 4.20 -4.01
C ALA A 67 7.67 3.56 -5.37
N TYR A 68 8.28 4.07 -6.44
CA TYR A 68 8.17 3.46 -7.76
C TYR A 68 8.67 1.99 -7.70
N GLY A 69 7.85 1.08 -8.25
CA GLY A 69 8.11 -0.37 -8.16
C GLY A 69 7.59 -1.06 -6.90
N GLN A 70 7.04 -0.31 -5.93
CA GLN A 70 6.36 -0.90 -4.78
C GLN A 70 4.95 -1.33 -5.18
N SER A 71 4.58 -2.56 -4.86
CA SER A 71 3.25 -3.13 -5.13
C SER A 71 2.40 -3.32 -3.87
N ARG A 72 2.95 -3.01 -2.68
CA ARG A 72 2.34 -3.32 -1.39
C ARG A 72 2.14 -2.07 -0.54
N ALA A 73 0.94 -1.88 -0.01
CA ALA A 73 0.63 -0.82 0.93
C ALA A 73 0.84 -1.30 2.37
N LEU A 74 1.65 -0.58 3.14
CA LEU A 74 1.84 -0.86 4.56
C LEU A 74 0.61 -0.42 5.35
N VAL A 75 0.10 -1.33 6.16
CA VAL A 75 -1.01 -1.08 7.07
C VAL A 75 -0.55 -1.36 8.50
N VAL A 76 -0.83 -0.44 9.40
CA VAL A 76 -0.55 -0.60 10.83
C VAL A 76 -1.83 -0.46 11.63
N TRP A 77 -2.03 -1.37 12.58
CA TRP A 77 -3.21 -1.45 13.41
C TRP A 77 -2.92 -0.87 14.78
N SER A 78 -3.71 0.09 15.22
CA SER A 78 -3.48 0.86 16.44
C SER A 78 -4.52 0.59 17.55
N ARG A 79 -5.68 0.03 17.22
CA ARG A 79 -6.74 -0.23 18.21
C ARG A 79 -7.58 -1.44 17.83
N ILE A 80 -8.00 -2.19 18.83
CA ILE A 80 -9.02 -3.23 18.73
C ILE A 80 -10.25 -2.77 19.52
N ILE A 81 -11.43 -2.89 18.93
CA ILE A 81 -12.72 -2.63 19.56
C ILE A 81 -13.49 -3.94 19.57
N MET A 82 -13.84 -4.41 20.76
CA MET A 82 -14.58 -5.64 20.96
C MET A 82 -16.09 -5.42 20.68
N PRO A 83 -16.87 -6.48 20.44
CA PRO A 83 -18.31 -6.35 20.20
C PRO A 83 -19.10 -5.74 21.36
N ASP A 84 -18.65 -5.90 22.59
CA ASP A 84 -19.23 -5.30 23.81
C ASP A 84 -18.95 -3.79 23.95
N GLY A 85 -18.15 -3.21 23.03
CA GLY A 85 -17.73 -1.81 23.07
C GLY A 85 -16.45 -1.55 23.85
N SER A 86 -15.91 -2.53 24.55
CA SER A 86 -14.58 -2.39 25.17
C SER A 86 -13.50 -2.24 24.09
N SER A 87 -12.43 -1.53 24.41
CA SER A 87 -11.37 -1.31 23.42
C SER A 87 -9.99 -1.29 24.05
N ILE A 88 -9.01 -1.74 23.29
CA ILE A 88 -7.60 -1.68 23.65
C ILE A 88 -6.80 -0.97 22.57
N VAL A 89 -5.87 -0.13 23.00
CA VAL A 89 -4.85 0.46 22.12
C VAL A 89 -3.73 -0.55 21.97
N ILE A 90 -3.38 -0.84 20.72
CA ILE A 90 -2.28 -1.72 20.35
C ILE A 90 -1.20 -0.91 19.63
N ASP A 91 0.07 -1.22 19.89
CA ASP A 91 1.17 -0.40 19.38
C ASP A 91 1.53 -0.81 17.95
N ASN A 92 0.78 -0.27 16.98
CA ASN A 92 1.11 -0.36 15.56
C ASN A 92 1.47 -1.78 15.10
N LEU A 93 0.57 -2.74 15.31
CA LEU A 93 0.77 -4.09 14.84
C LEU A 93 0.75 -4.12 13.29
N PRO A 94 1.70 -4.79 12.65
CA PRO A 94 1.77 -4.84 11.20
C PRO A 94 0.65 -5.71 10.61
N GLY A 95 0.06 -5.22 9.52
CA GLY A 95 -0.80 -6.02 8.65
C GLY A 95 0.04 -6.77 7.63
N VAL A 96 -0.28 -8.06 7.44
CA VAL A 96 0.33 -8.92 6.44
C VAL A 96 -0.74 -9.56 5.58
N ASP A 97 -0.37 -10.03 4.40
CA ASP A 97 -1.27 -10.77 3.53
C ASP A 97 -1.48 -12.23 4.02
N MET A 98 -2.26 -13.01 3.28
CA MET A 98 -2.52 -14.41 3.60
C MET A 98 -1.29 -15.30 3.48
N ALA A 99 -0.27 -14.88 2.73
CA ALA A 99 1.01 -15.58 2.58
C ALA A 99 2.02 -15.19 3.69
N GLY A 100 1.72 -14.15 4.50
CA GLY A 100 2.57 -13.68 5.60
C GLY A 100 3.54 -12.57 5.20
N TYR A 101 3.46 -12.05 3.98
CA TYR A 101 4.29 -10.92 3.57
C TYR A 101 3.75 -9.60 4.13
N ALA A 102 4.65 -8.73 4.56
CA ALA A 102 4.30 -7.42 5.09
C ALA A 102 3.58 -6.56 4.04
N GLY A 103 2.55 -5.83 4.50
CA GLY A 103 1.70 -5.01 3.65
C GLY A 103 0.66 -5.80 2.86
N LEU A 104 -0.26 -5.07 2.24
CA LEU A 104 -1.37 -5.63 1.47
C LEU A 104 -1.20 -5.31 -0.01
N GLU A 105 -1.50 -6.26 -0.88
CA GLU A 105 -1.44 -6.14 -2.33
C GLU A 105 -2.71 -6.71 -2.96
N ASP A 106 -3.41 -5.91 -3.78
CA ASP A 106 -4.58 -6.38 -4.53
C ASP A 106 -4.50 -5.87 -5.98
N ARG A 107 -4.63 -4.55 -6.19
CA ARG A 107 -4.54 -3.93 -7.51
C ARG A 107 -3.50 -2.81 -7.48
N VAL A 108 -2.63 -2.80 -8.48
CA VAL A 108 -1.59 -1.76 -8.63
C VAL A 108 -1.76 -1.13 -10.00
N ASP A 109 -1.98 0.18 -10.03
CA ASP A 109 -1.99 0.96 -11.26
C ASP A 109 -0.66 1.72 -11.37
N TYR A 110 0.17 1.33 -12.32
CA TYR A 110 1.43 1.99 -12.64
C TYR A 110 1.27 3.19 -13.57
N HIS A 111 0.04 3.58 -13.91
CA HIS A 111 -0.28 4.66 -14.86
C HIS A 111 0.40 4.48 -16.23
N ALA A 112 0.64 3.23 -16.64
CA ALA A 112 1.38 2.87 -17.87
C ALA A 112 0.75 3.49 -19.13
N TRP A 113 -0.56 3.70 -19.16
CA TRP A 113 -1.25 4.35 -20.26
C TRP A 113 -0.80 5.80 -20.47
N ARG A 114 -0.56 6.53 -19.38
CA ARG A 114 -0.02 7.91 -19.45
C ARG A 114 1.39 7.94 -20.03
N LEU A 115 2.23 6.96 -19.68
CA LEU A 115 3.58 6.78 -20.24
C LEU A 115 3.49 6.50 -21.74
N PHE A 116 2.56 5.62 -22.14
CA PHE A 116 2.36 5.25 -23.55
C PHE A 116 1.87 6.43 -24.39
N GLN A 117 0.93 7.23 -23.89
CA GLN A 117 0.47 8.45 -24.55
C GLN A 117 1.60 9.47 -24.74
N ALA A 118 2.45 9.66 -23.73
CA ALA A 118 3.59 10.57 -23.84
C ALA A 118 4.62 10.09 -24.86
N ALA A 119 4.87 8.78 -24.94
CA ALA A 119 5.77 8.18 -25.93
C ALA A 119 5.22 8.33 -27.38
N ILE A 120 3.92 8.10 -27.58
CA ILE A 120 3.28 8.29 -28.90
C ILE A 120 3.35 9.77 -29.31
N LEU A 121 3.03 10.70 -28.41
CA LEU A 121 3.05 12.12 -28.71
C LEU A 121 4.46 12.60 -29.10
N SER A 122 5.50 12.13 -28.41
CA SER A 122 6.88 12.46 -28.75
C SER A 122 7.30 11.88 -30.11
N SER A 123 6.83 10.68 -30.46
CA SER A 123 7.08 10.05 -31.75
C SER A 123 6.41 10.79 -32.88
N VAL A 124 5.16 11.24 -32.73
CA VAL A 124 4.42 12.03 -33.72
C VAL A 124 5.08 13.37 -33.94
N LEU A 125 5.55 14.04 -32.88
CA LEU A 125 6.27 15.31 -32.97
C LEU A 125 7.61 15.16 -33.72
N SER A 126 8.36 14.08 -33.51
CA SER A 126 9.61 13.84 -34.21
C SER A 126 9.40 13.54 -35.70
N VAL A 127 8.36 12.77 -36.05
CA VAL A 127 8.02 12.47 -37.46
C VAL A 127 7.52 13.71 -38.19
N SER A 128 6.70 14.55 -37.55
CA SER A 128 6.23 15.80 -38.17
C SER A 128 7.35 16.81 -38.42
N ALA A 129 8.38 16.85 -37.61
CA ALA A 129 9.59 17.63 -37.83
C ALA A 129 10.44 17.10 -39.01
N GLU A 130 10.32 15.81 -39.35
CA GLU A 130 11.01 15.16 -40.48
C GLU A 130 10.26 15.31 -41.81
N LEU A 131 8.93 15.38 -41.80
CA LEU A 131 8.09 15.51 -42.98
C LEU A 131 8.01 16.95 -43.55
N GLY A 132 8.45 17.97 -42.76
CA GLY A 132 8.60 19.36 -43.25
C GLY A 132 9.81 19.59 -44.16
N ARG A 133 10.34 18.55 -44.80
CA ARG A 133 11.68 18.49 -45.42
C ARG A 133 11.79 18.98 -46.87
N ASP A 134 10.77 19.62 -47.41
CA ASP A 134 10.75 19.96 -48.82
C ASP A 134 10.68 21.49 -49.07
N SER A 135 11.72 22.25 -48.66
CA SER A 135 11.95 23.60 -49.15
C SER A 135 13.38 24.08 -48.87
N ASN A 136 14.00 24.59 -49.95
CA ASN A 136 15.38 25.06 -50.12
C ASN A 136 15.69 26.37 -49.32
N ASP A 137 15.95 26.27 -48.04
CA ASP A 137 16.60 27.33 -47.25
C ASP A 137 17.52 26.70 -46.20
N ASP A 138 18.73 26.31 -46.67
CA ASP A 138 19.58 25.36 -45.97
C ASP A 138 20.18 25.86 -44.62
N GLU A 139 20.42 27.13 -44.46
CA GLU A 139 21.15 27.66 -43.27
C GLU A 139 20.22 27.93 -42.06
N ILE A 140 19.03 28.44 -42.27
CA ILE A 140 18.03 28.70 -41.23
C ILE A 140 17.39 27.38 -40.77
N LEU A 141 17.21 26.45 -41.70
CA LEU A 141 16.70 25.11 -41.42
C LEU A 141 17.67 24.26 -40.59
N GLU A 142 18.97 24.40 -40.83
CA GLU A 142 20.01 23.67 -40.05
C GLU A 142 20.09 24.19 -38.59
N ALA A 143 19.99 25.50 -38.36
CA ALA A 143 19.95 26.09 -37.03
C ALA A 143 18.65 25.76 -36.28
N LEU A 144 17.51 25.71 -36.97
CA LEU A 144 16.22 25.28 -36.42
C LEU A 144 16.21 23.78 -36.13
N ARG A 145 16.89 22.96 -36.94
CA ARG A 145 17.02 21.53 -36.77
C ARG A 145 17.87 21.19 -35.56
N ASP A 146 19.02 21.83 -35.39
CA ASP A 146 19.92 21.63 -34.26
C ASP A 146 19.28 22.13 -32.93
N GLY A 147 18.61 23.29 -32.97
CA GLY A 147 17.84 23.81 -31.86
C GLY A 147 16.62 22.95 -31.52
N GLY A 148 15.91 22.47 -32.56
CA GLY A 148 14.74 21.60 -32.41
C GLY A 148 15.09 20.23 -31.83
N GLN A 149 16.13 19.57 -32.32
CA GLN A 149 16.59 18.27 -31.79
C GLN A 149 17.04 18.35 -30.34
N ARG A 150 17.77 19.39 -29.96
CA ARG A 150 18.14 19.61 -28.55
C ARG A 150 16.94 19.84 -27.66
N THR A 151 15.98 20.62 -28.13
CA THR A 151 14.73 20.90 -27.36
C THR A 151 13.87 19.64 -27.25
N ILE A 152 13.74 18.83 -28.31
CA ILE A 152 12.98 17.57 -28.27
C ILE A 152 13.67 16.56 -27.37
N ASN A 153 15.00 16.44 -27.41
CA ASN A 153 15.74 15.55 -26.53
C ASN A 153 15.64 15.96 -25.04
N LEU A 154 15.73 17.27 -24.76
CA LEU A 154 15.55 17.79 -23.39
C LEU A 154 14.12 17.62 -22.90
N ALA A 155 13.12 17.89 -23.75
CA ALA A 155 11.72 17.68 -23.43
C ALA A 155 11.42 16.18 -23.20
N GLY A 156 11.96 15.31 -24.07
CA GLY A 156 11.84 13.85 -23.92
C GLY A 156 12.44 13.35 -22.61
N GLN A 157 13.65 13.79 -22.25
CA GLN A 157 14.26 13.45 -20.98
C GLN A 157 13.50 13.98 -19.77
N GLN A 158 12.99 15.23 -19.83
CA GLN A 158 12.16 15.80 -18.77
C GLN A 158 10.83 15.07 -18.60
N ILE A 159 10.20 14.66 -19.70
CA ILE A 159 8.95 13.88 -19.67
C ILE A 159 9.20 12.52 -19.04
N ILE A 160 10.26 11.81 -19.44
CA ILE A 160 10.63 10.51 -18.89
C ILE A 160 10.93 10.65 -17.40
N THR A 161 11.73 11.62 -16.98
CA THR A 161 12.08 11.86 -15.60
C THR A 161 10.87 12.23 -14.75
N LYS A 162 9.97 13.05 -15.27
CA LYS A 162 8.71 13.41 -14.61
C LYS A 162 7.76 12.22 -14.47
N GLN A 163 7.70 11.35 -15.48
CA GLN A 163 6.84 10.16 -15.48
C GLN A 163 7.37 9.06 -14.56
N LEU A 164 8.69 8.91 -14.41
CA LEU A 164 9.29 7.99 -13.44
C LEU A 164 9.04 8.40 -11.99
N ASN A 165 8.69 9.66 -11.73
CA ASN A 165 8.32 10.17 -10.42
C ASN A 165 6.82 10.01 -10.10
N VAL A 166 5.99 9.49 -11.01
CA VAL A 166 4.59 9.19 -10.74
C VAL A 166 4.52 7.93 -9.88
N GLN A 167 4.05 8.08 -8.66
CA GLN A 167 3.87 6.96 -7.74
C GLN A 167 2.78 6.02 -8.26
N PRO A 168 2.94 4.70 -8.15
CA PRO A 168 1.88 3.76 -8.47
C PRO A 168 0.74 3.89 -7.45
N THR A 169 -0.49 3.76 -7.92
CA THR A 169 -1.67 3.70 -7.05
C THR A 169 -1.96 2.26 -6.66
N ILE A 170 -1.95 1.97 -5.37
CA ILE A 170 -2.30 0.68 -4.81
C ILE A 170 -3.73 0.76 -4.28
N THR A 171 -4.60 -0.10 -4.78
CA THR A 171 -5.99 -0.21 -4.31
C THR A 171 -6.20 -1.60 -3.73
N VAL A 172 -6.64 -1.67 -2.46
CA VAL A 172 -7.07 -2.91 -1.82
C VAL A 172 -8.56 -2.84 -1.55
N ARG A 173 -9.30 -3.81 -2.07
CA ARG A 173 -10.77 -3.81 -2.02
C ARG A 173 -11.31 -4.21 -0.65
N PRO A 174 -12.50 -3.75 -0.27
CA PRO A 174 -13.23 -4.30 0.87
C PRO A 174 -13.38 -5.82 0.74
N GLY A 175 -13.38 -6.53 1.86
CA GLY A 175 -13.43 -7.99 1.89
C GLY A 175 -12.06 -8.68 1.70
N TYR A 176 -10.98 -7.93 1.48
CA TYR A 176 -9.64 -8.50 1.39
C TYR A 176 -9.24 -9.17 2.72
N ARG A 177 -8.83 -10.43 2.64
CA ARG A 177 -8.39 -11.20 3.82
C ARG A 177 -6.95 -10.85 4.15
N LEU A 178 -6.70 -10.63 5.42
CA LEU A 178 -5.39 -10.29 5.94
C LEU A 178 -5.14 -10.96 7.28
N ARG A 179 -3.90 -10.87 7.74
CA ARG A 179 -3.48 -11.30 9.06
C ARG A 179 -2.80 -10.14 9.77
N VAL A 180 -3.00 -10.05 11.07
CA VAL A 180 -2.26 -9.11 11.92
C VAL A 180 -1.31 -9.92 12.78
N ILE A 181 -0.02 -9.58 12.72
CA ILE A 181 0.99 -10.24 13.53
C ILE A 181 1.15 -9.47 14.83
N VAL A 182 0.98 -10.18 15.94
CA VAL A 182 1.27 -9.65 17.27
C VAL A 182 2.78 -9.61 17.45
N ASN A 183 3.37 -8.43 17.56
CA ASN A 183 4.83 -8.24 17.65
C ASN A 183 5.33 -8.12 19.09
N LYS A 184 4.42 -8.00 20.06
CA LYS A 184 4.71 -7.97 21.50
C LYS A 184 3.56 -8.58 22.28
N ASP A 185 3.85 -9.03 23.46
CA ASP A 185 2.86 -9.63 24.36
C ASP A 185 1.79 -8.62 24.76
N ILE A 186 0.53 -9.01 24.65
CA ILE A 186 -0.63 -8.19 24.99
C ILE A 186 -1.42 -8.92 26.08
N VAL A 187 -1.53 -8.28 27.25
CA VAL A 187 -2.36 -8.78 28.34
C VAL A 187 -3.76 -8.19 28.20
N LEU A 188 -4.75 -9.07 28.18
CA LEU A 188 -6.16 -8.74 28.02
C LEU A 188 -6.97 -9.24 29.22
N LYS A 189 -8.28 -9.02 29.18
CA LYS A 189 -9.24 -9.70 30.04
C LYS A 189 -9.98 -10.74 29.22
N PRO A 190 -10.44 -11.86 29.81
CA PRO A 190 -11.34 -12.78 29.13
C PRO A 190 -12.58 -12.04 28.63
N TYR A 191 -13.01 -12.36 27.44
CA TYR A 191 -14.21 -11.76 26.87
C TYR A 191 -15.46 -12.44 27.46
N GLY A 192 -16.35 -11.63 28.04
CA GLY A 192 -17.59 -12.12 28.64
C GLY A 192 -17.55 -12.31 30.17
N ASP A 193 -16.42 -11.96 30.80
CA ASP A 193 -16.28 -11.93 32.26
C ASP A 193 -16.49 -10.53 32.86
#